data_716b21bb237c5fea46b2e61d7dc13a12
#
_entry.id   716b21bb237c5fea46b2e61d7dc13a12
#
_cell.length_a   1.000
_cell.length_b   1.000
_cell.length_c   1.000
_cell.angle_alpha   90.00
_cell.angle_beta   90.00
_cell.angle_gamma   90.00
#
_symmetry.space_group_name_H-M   'P 1'
#
loop_
_entity.id
_entity.type
_entity.pdbx_description
1 polymer ?
#
loop_
_entity_poly.entity_id
_entity_poly.type
_entity_poly.pdbx_seq_one_letter_code
_entity_poly.pdbx_strand_id
1 'polypeptide(L)'
;MSSIDYATIVAAAEVREEIKFAETRATQKLNGDSFLDLMDQILKPLSGGISTRMAAKISKPITSALGFRTGKTRIEVSTFPPGKVISRILVSLMENGHRLTGVEQGSNHCRLTASIPADLCSIDGELTIVVEVTAEGTLISAEATIDGQWYDWGKCQRRLNELFQSIRSAA
;
A
#
# COMPACT_ATOMS: atom_id res chain seq x y z
N MET A 1 -11.02 -18.21 13.58
CA MET A 1 -9.87 -17.52 13.00
C MET A 1 -10.40 -16.67 11.86
N SER A 2 -10.33 -15.37 11.98
CA SER A 2 -10.84 -14.46 10.93
C SER A 2 -9.86 -14.50 9.77
N SER A 3 -10.28 -15.07 8.64
CA SER A 3 -9.53 -15.03 7.37
C SER A 3 -9.35 -13.58 6.96
N ILE A 4 -8.14 -13.19 6.61
CA ILE A 4 -7.89 -11.91 5.93
C ILE A 4 -8.37 -12.09 4.49
N ASP A 5 -9.56 -11.64 4.17
CA ASP A 5 -10.06 -11.60 2.80
C ASP A 5 -10.13 -10.14 2.33
N TYR A 6 -9.12 -9.74 1.56
CA TYR A 6 -9.02 -8.40 1.00
C TYR A 6 -10.26 -8.04 0.16
N ALA A 7 -10.76 -8.96 -0.65
CA ALA A 7 -11.92 -8.71 -1.51
C ALA A 7 -13.17 -8.39 -0.68
N THR A 8 -13.41 -9.15 0.39
CA THR A 8 -14.52 -8.90 1.31
C THR A 8 -14.35 -7.57 2.06
N ILE A 9 -13.13 -7.24 2.51
CA ILE A 9 -12.83 -5.99 3.20
C ILE A 9 -13.13 -4.78 2.32
N VAL A 10 -12.63 -4.79 1.08
CA VAL A 10 -12.81 -3.68 0.13
C VAL A 10 -14.24 -3.59 -0.40
N ALA A 11 -14.97 -4.71 -0.46
CA ALA A 11 -16.38 -4.73 -0.84
C ALA A 11 -17.31 -4.17 0.25
N ALA A 12 -16.85 -4.11 1.51
CA ALA A 12 -17.65 -3.55 2.60
C ALA A 12 -18.00 -2.08 2.34
N ALA A 13 -19.30 -1.75 2.49
CA ALA A 13 -19.81 -0.41 2.20
C ALA A 13 -19.09 0.68 3.01
N GLU A 14 -18.80 0.40 4.29
CA GLU A 14 -18.09 1.32 5.19
C GLU A 14 -16.68 1.66 4.67
N VAL A 15 -15.94 0.65 4.20
CA VAL A 15 -14.58 0.84 3.64
C VAL A 15 -14.65 1.66 2.35
N ARG A 16 -15.64 1.41 1.50
CA ARG A 16 -15.84 2.17 0.25
C ARG A 16 -16.21 3.63 0.53
N GLU A 17 -17.01 3.91 1.56
CA GLU A 17 -17.33 5.27 1.97
C GLU A 17 -16.11 6.00 2.55
N GLU A 18 -15.32 5.35 3.40
CA GLU A 18 -14.07 5.92 3.91
C GLU A 18 -13.09 6.26 2.78
N ILE A 19 -12.95 5.36 1.79
CA ILE A 19 -12.12 5.59 0.61
C ILE A 19 -12.64 6.78 -0.21
N LYS A 20 -13.94 6.86 -0.49
CA LYS A 20 -14.54 8.00 -1.22
C LYS A 20 -14.36 9.32 -0.47
N PHE A 21 -14.49 9.32 0.84
CA PHE A 21 -14.28 10.51 1.65
C PHE A 21 -12.81 10.94 1.65
N ALA A 22 -11.88 9.98 1.67
CA ALA A 22 -10.45 10.24 1.50
C ALA A 22 -10.13 10.79 0.10
N GLU A 23 -10.77 10.25 -0.95
CA GLU A 23 -10.69 10.79 -2.32
C GLU A 23 -11.10 12.25 -2.39
N THR A 24 -12.21 12.61 -1.78
CA THR A 24 -12.70 13.99 -1.77
C THR A 24 -11.69 14.96 -1.14
N ARG A 25 -10.97 14.51 -0.12
CA ARG A 25 -9.87 15.27 0.51
C ARG A 25 -8.59 15.30 -0.33
N ALA A 26 -8.31 14.22 -1.04
CA ALA A 26 -7.13 14.11 -1.90
C ALA A 26 -7.32 14.78 -3.26
N THR A 27 -8.57 14.98 -3.73
CA THR A 27 -8.91 15.53 -5.07
C THR A 27 -8.43 16.96 -5.28
N GLN A 28 -8.00 17.65 -4.24
CA GLN A 28 -7.19 18.86 -4.41
C GLN A 28 -5.78 18.57 -4.99
N LYS A 29 -5.35 17.32 -5.10
CA LYS A 29 -4.00 16.92 -5.56
C LYS A 29 -3.94 15.93 -6.73
N LEU A 30 -4.96 15.11 -7.00
CA LEU A 30 -4.93 14.07 -8.06
C LEU A 30 -6.34 13.68 -8.50
N ASN A 31 -6.55 13.39 -9.79
CA ASN A 31 -7.84 12.93 -10.35
C ASN A 31 -8.27 11.59 -9.72
N GLY A 32 -9.33 11.61 -8.90
CA GLY A 32 -9.79 10.49 -8.06
C GLY A 32 -10.38 9.28 -8.77
N ASP A 33 -10.90 9.42 -10.01
CA ASP A 33 -11.56 8.34 -10.74
C ASP A 33 -10.65 7.13 -11.02
N SER A 34 -9.33 7.35 -11.07
CA SER A 34 -8.38 6.29 -11.41
C SER A 34 -8.07 5.30 -10.29
N PHE A 35 -8.35 5.61 -9.02
CA PHE A 35 -8.01 4.71 -7.91
C PHE A 35 -9.08 3.63 -7.69
N LEU A 36 -10.36 3.99 -7.67
CA LEU A 36 -11.45 3.00 -7.55
C LEU A 36 -11.50 2.10 -8.78
N ASP A 37 -11.30 2.64 -9.99
CA ASP A 37 -11.20 1.86 -11.21
C ASP A 37 -10.01 0.89 -11.17
N LEU A 38 -8.87 1.30 -10.60
CA LEU A 38 -7.72 0.44 -10.41
C LEU A 38 -8.00 -0.64 -9.37
N MET A 39 -8.68 -0.32 -8.28
CA MET A 39 -9.11 -1.29 -7.27
C MET A 39 -10.06 -2.34 -7.86
N ASP A 40 -11.05 -1.93 -8.65
CA ASP A 40 -11.95 -2.84 -9.35
C ASP A 40 -11.22 -3.67 -10.41
N GLN A 41 -10.19 -3.12 -11.06
CA GLN A 41 -9.37 -3.82 -12.03
C GLN A 41 -8.45 -4.87 -11.38
N ILE A 42 -7.97 -4.61 -10.15
CA ILE A 42 -7.17 -5.56 -9.36
C ILE A 42 -8.04 -6.65 -8.75
N LEU A 43 -9.30 -6.35 -8.38
CA LEU A 43 -10.24 -7.31 -7.80
C LEU A 43 -10.78 -8.31 -8.84
N LYS A 44 -10.92 -7.91 -10.12
CA LYS A 44 -11.39 -8.80 -11.19
C LYS A 44 -10.58 -10.10 -11.34
N PRO A 45 -9.24 -10.13 -11.23
CA PRO A 45 -8.49 -11.38 -11.31
C PRO A 45 -8.49 -12.22 -10.02
N LEU A 46 -8.85 -11.64 -8.87
CA LEU A 46 -8.92 -12.39 -7.60
C LEU A 46 -10.12 -13.32 -7.52
N SER A 47 -11.14 -13.12 -8.38
CA SER A 47 -12.28 -14.04 -8.54
C SER A 47 -12.01 -15.20 -9.49
N GLY A 48 -10.85 -15.28 -10.15
CA GLY A 48 -10.55 -16.27 -11.16
C GLY A 48 -9.06 -16.48 -11.49
N GLY A 49 -8.23 -16.87 -10.52
CA GLY A 49 -6.87 -17.34 -10.80
C GLY A 49 -5.84 -16.24 -11.05
N ILE A 50 -4.86 -16.18 -10.18
CA ILE A 50 -3.77 -15.21 -10.20
C ILE A 50 -2.91 -15.39 -11.44
N SER A 51 -2.95 -14.45 -12.37
CA SER A 51 -1.96 -14.32 -13.42
C SER A 51 -0.73 -13.56 -12.90
N THR A 52 0.32 -14.29 -12.58
CA THR A 52 1.65 -13.80 -12.17
C THR A 52 2.37 -12.95 -13.23
N ARG A 53 1.72 -12.58 -14.32
CA ARG A 53 2.32 -11.88 -15.46
C ARG A 53 2.27 -10.35 -15.41
N MET A 54 1.56 -9.73 -14.45
CA MET A 54 1.49 -8.27 -14.36
C MET A 54 2.65 -7.63 -13.56
N ALA A 55 3.41 -8.42 -12.80
CA ALA A 55 4.57 -7.93 -12.05
C ALA A 55 5.81 -7.61 -12.91
N ALA A 56 5.80 -7.92 -14.20
CA ALA A 56 7.03 -7.95 -15.02
C ALA A 56 7.19 -6.79 -16.02
N LYS A 57 6.35 -5.76 -16.01
CA LYS A 57 6.42 -4.69 -17.03
C LYS A 57 6.55 -3.26 -16.48
N ILE A 58 7.40 -3.08 -15.47
CA ILE A 58 7.95 -1.75 -15.23
C ILE A 58 9.42 -1.84 -15.65
N SER A 59 9.73 -1.24 -16.79
CA SER A 59 11.10 -1.07 -17.24
C SER A 59 11.89 -0.33 -16.15
N LYS A 60 12.65 -1.08 -15.36
CA LYS A 60 13.56 -0.53 -14.37
C LYS A 60 14.59 0.33 -15.09
N PRO A 61 14.81 1.57 -14.69
CA PRO A 61 15.86 2.38 -15.28
C PRO A 61 17.22 1.70 -15.12
N ILE A 62 18.13 1.94 -16.07
CA ILE A 62 19.48 1.34 -16.13
C ILE A 62 20.24 1.48 -14.81
N THR A 63 19.93 2.49 -13.99
CA THR A 63 20.50 2.71 -12.67
C THR A 63 20.14 1.66 -11.64
N SER A 64 18.99 0.97 -11.76
CA SER A 64 18.66 -0.16 -10.88
C SER A 64 19.51 -1.38 -11.19
N ALA A 65 20.00 -1.51 -12.43
CA ALA A 65 20.94 -2.56 -12.82
C ALA A 65 22.32 -2.42 -12.14
N LEU A 66 22.66 -1.24 -11.63
CA LEU A 66 23.89 -0.96 -10.86
C LEU A 66 23.75 -1.26 -9.36
N GLY A 67 22.58 -1.76 -8.91
CA GLY A 67 22.36 -2.19 -7.52
C GLY A 67 22.21 -1.05 -6.50
N PHE A 68 22.05 0.19 -6.94
CA PHE A 68 21.79 1.29 -6.03
C PHE A 68 20.34 1.26 -5.54
N ARG A 69 20.17 1.06 -4.25
CA ARG A 69 18.86 1.03 -3.59
C ARG A 69 18.95 1.68 -2.23
N THR A 70 18.03 2.54 -1.92
CA THR A 70 17.84 3.03 -0.56
C THR A 70 16.45 2.60 -0.07
N GLY A 71 16.34 2.29 1.21
CA GLY A 71 15.08 1.86 1.77
C GLY A 71 15.06 1.86 3.28
N LYS A 72 13.86 1.81 3.83
CA LYS A 72 13.58 1.69 5.26
C LYS A 72 12.47 0.70 5.48
N THR A 73 12.57 -0.04 6.56
CA THR A 73 11.55 -0.99 7.02
C THR A 73 11.05 -0.59 8.40
N ARG A 74 9.76 -0.80 8.64
CA ARG A 74 9.14 -0.64 9.95
C ARG A 74 8.15 -1.76 10.20
N ILE A 75 8.12 -2.27 11.44
CA ILE A 75 7.25 -3.37 11.87
C ILE A 75 6.54 -2.92 13.15
N GLU A 76 5.22 -3.12 13.21
CA GLU A 76 4.40 -2.85 14.40
C GLU A 76 3.31 -3.92 14.55
N VAL A 77 2.89 -4.16 15.79
CA VAL A 77 1.71 -4.98 16.09
C VAL A 77 0.57 -4.06 16.47
N SER A 78 -0.57 -4.23 15.81
CA SER A 78 -1.80 -3.48 16.06
C SER A 78 -2.82 -4.36 16.77
N THR A 79 -3.53 -3.79 17.73
CA THR A 79 -4.68 -4.45 18.39
C THR A 79 -5.96 -4.40 17.54
N PHE A 80 -5.96 -3.63 16.46
CA PHE A 80 -7.09 -3.57 15.55
C PHE A 80 -7.22 -4.84 14.71
N PRO A 81 -8.45 -5.25 14.36
CA PRO A 81 -8.65 -6.38 13.45
C PRO A 81 -8.06 -6.07 12.06
N PRO A 82 -7.59 -7.09 11.33
CA PRO A 82 -6.87 -6.92 10.07
C PRO A 82 -7.66 -6.13 9.01
N GLY A 83 -8.98 -6.30 8.96
CA GLY A 83 -9.85 -5.53 8.05
C GLY A 83 -9.79 -4.02 8.31
N LYS A 84 -9.81 -3.61 9.58
CA LYS A 84 -9.67 -2.19 9.93
C LYS A 84 -8.26 -1.66 9.60
N VAL A 85 -7.23 -2.47 9.82
CA VAL A 85 -5.84 -2.12 9.46
C VAL A 85 -5.71 -1.90 7.94
N ILE A 86 -6.22 -2.84 7.14
CA ILE A 86 -6.16 -2.75 5.66
C ILE A 86 -6.94 -1.51 5.17
N SER A 87 -8.15 -1.26 5.69
CA SER A 87 -8.92 -0.06 5.35
C SER A 87 -8.10 1.22 5.61
N ARG A 88 -7.47 1.33 6.77
CA ARG A 88 -6.63 2.48 7.13
C ARG A 88 -5.40 2.64 6.26
N ILE A 89 -4.76 1.53 5.89
CA ILE A 89 -3.66 1.53 4.92
C ILE A 89 -4.13 2.12 3.60
N LEU A 90 -5.27 1.66 3.06
CA LEU A 90 -5.81 2.13 1.79
C LEU A 90 -6.13 3.63 1.84
N VAL A 91 -6.78 4.10 2.90
CA VAL A 91 -7.06 5.53 3.12
C VAL A 91 -5.75 6.34 3.17
N SER A 92 -4.75 5.86 3.92
CA SER A 92 -3.44 6.52 4.00
C SER A 92 -2.73 6.58 2.66
N LEU A 93 -2.77 5.50 1.86
CA LEU A 93 -2.18 5.49 0.53
C LEU A 93 -2.81 6.57 -0.36
N MET A 94 -4.13 6.69 -0.33
CA MET A 94 -4.84 7.71 -1.09
C MET A 94 -4.50 9.13 -0.66
N GLU A 95 -4.62 9.43 0.64
CA GLU A 95 -4.36 10.77 1.18
C GLU A 95 -2.95 11.26 0.85
N ASN A 96 -1.98 10.34 0.75
CA ASN A 96 -0.59 10.63 0.43
C ASN A 96 -0.25 10.51 -1.07
N GLY A 97 -1.25 10.30 -1.94
CA GLY A 97 -1.06 10.22 -3.38
C GLY A 97 -0.28 9.00 -3.85
N HIS A 98 -0.26 7.93 -3.04
CA HIS A 98 0.32 6.64 -3.43
C HIS A 98 -0.65 5.89 -4.33
N ARG A 99 -0.14 5.31 -5.41
CA ARG A 99 -0.93 4.48 -6.30
C ARG A 99 -0.72 3.01 -5.96
N LEU A 100 -1.80 2.30 -5.62
CA LEU A 100 -1.78 0.86 -5.42
C LEU A 100 -1.42 0.16 -6.75
N THR A 101 -0.39 -0.68 -6.75
CA THR A 101 0.13 -1.37 -7.94
C THR A 101 -0.04 -2.87 -7.88
N GLY A 102 -0.26 -3.43 -6.68
CA GLY A 102 -0.46 -4.86 -6.51
C GLY A 102 -1.11 -5.21 -5.18
N VAL A 103 -1.84 -6.33 -5.20
CA VAL A 103 -2.40 -6.98 -4.01
C VAL A 103 -2.17 -8.47 -4.15
N GLU A 104 -1.57 -9.08 -3.14
CA GLU A 104 -1.39 -10.52 -3.05
C GLU A 104 -2.06 -11.02 -1.77
N GLN A 105 -3.01 -11.95 -1.93
CA GLN A 105 -3.77 -12.53 -0.83
C GLN A 105 -3.24 -13.93 -0.52
N GLY A 106 -2.75 -14.12 0.70
CA GLY A 106 -2.44 -15.44 1.26
C GLY A 106 -3.50 -15.90 2.26
N SER A 107 -3.29 -17.08 2.86
CA SER A 107 -4.22 -17.64 3.84
C SER A 107 -4.28 -16.84 5.15
N ASN A 108 -3.13 -16.32 5.61
CA ASN A 108 -2.98 -15.59 6.87
C ASN A 108 -2.38 -14.20 6.70
N HIS A 109 -2.11 -13.76 5.47
CA HIS A 109 -1.51 -12.46 5.19
C HIS A 109 -2.10 -11.84 3.94
N CYS A 110 -2.01 -10.52 3.88
CA CYS A 110 -2.30 -9.73 2.70
C CYS A 110 -1.10 -8.81 2.45
N ARG A 111 -0.54 -8.84 1.22
CA ARG A 111 0.51 -7.94 0.78
C ARG A 111 -0.07 -6.89 -0.16
N LEU A 112 0.22 -5.64 0.14
CA LEU A 112 -0.15 -4.49 -0.65
C LEU A 112 1.13 -3.85 -1.19
N THR A 113 1.17 -3.56 -2.48
CA THR A 113 2.28 -2.84 -3.12
C THR A 113 1.76 -1.54 -3.71
N ALA A 114 2.44 -0.44 -3.44
CA ALA A 114 2.04 0.88 -3.93
C ALA A 114 3.25 1.68 -4.41
N SER A 115 3.05 2.58 -5.38
CA SER A 115 4.08 3.51 -5.81
C SER A 115 4.20 4.67 -4.84
N ILE A 116 5.43 5.12 -4.58
CA ILE A 116 5.73 6.38 -3.91
C ILE A 116 6.01 7.41 -5.02
N PRO A 117 5.22 8.48 -5.16
CA PRO A 117 5.41 9.45 -6.23
C PRO A 117 6.77 10.16 -6.11
N ALA A 118 7.37 10.48 -7.26
CA ALA A 118 8.57 11.31 -7.32
C ALA A 118 8.31 12.71 -6.72
N ASP A 119 9.34 13.34 -6.20
CA ASP A 119 9.35 14.73 -5.76
C ASP A 119 10.60 15.47 -6.25
N LEU A 120 10.79 16.72 -5.82
CA LEU A 120 11.90 17.54 -6.26
C LEU A 120 13.29 16.96 -5.91
N CYS A 121 13.37 16.09 -4.93
CA CYS A 121 14.63 15.57 -4.38
C CYS A 121 14.82 14.07 -4.63
N SER A 122 13.78 13.36 -5.07
CA SER A 122 13.84 11.92 -5.23
C SER A 122 12.94 11.41 -6.36
N ILE A 123 13.42 10.37 -7.01
CA ILE A 123 12.65 9.63 -8.01
C ILE A 123 11.50 8.85 -7.33
N ASP A 124 10.64 8.26 -8.13
CA ASP A 124 9.58 7.36 -7.68
C ASP A 124 10.16 6.14 -6.96
N GLY A 125 9.43 5.66 -5.97
CA GLY A 125 9.78 4.50 -5.17
C GLY A 125 8.63 3.52 -5.05
N GLU A 126 8.85 2.48 -4.25
CA GLU A 126 7.86 1.45 -3.95
C GLU A 126 7.65 1.34 -2.45
N LEU A 127 6.40 1.14 -2.06
CA LEU A 127 5.97 0.85 -0.70
C LEU A 127 5.32 -0.53 -0.68
N THR A 128 5.96 -1.50 -0.03
CA THR A 128 5.41 -2.83 0.19
C THR A 128 4.92 -2.94 1.63
N ILE A 129 3.67 -3.37 1.83
CA ILE A 129 3.05 -3.51 3.14
C ILE A 129 2.50 -4.93 3.26
N VAL A 130 2.88 -5.63 4.33
CA VAL A 130 2.38 -6.97 4.65
C VAL A 130 1.59 -6.89 5.96
N VAL A 131 0.38 -7.37 5.93
CA VAL A 131 -0.53 -7.47 7.09
C VAL A 131 -0.75 -8.93 7.38
N GLU A 132 -0.43 -9.37 8.59
CA GLU A 132 -0.54 -10.77 9.01
C GLU A 132 -1.35 -10.88 10.31
N VAL A 133 -2.13 -11.97 10.43
CA VAL A 133 -2.80 -12.30 11.70
C VAL A 133 -1.87 -13.13 12.54
N THR A 134 -1.60 -12.66 13.76
CA THR A 134 -0.80 -13.37 14.75
C THR A 134 -1.60 -13.63 16.03
N ALA A 135 -1.07 -14.41 16.94
CA ALA A 135 -1.69 -14.65 18.25
C ALA A 135 -1.77 -13.36 19.10
N GLU A 136 -0.86 -12.41 18.87
CA GLU A 136 -0.73 -11.16 19.61
C GLU A 136 -1.55 -10.00 19.00
N GLY A 137 -2.09 -10.19 17.80
CA GLY A 137 -2.85 -9.17 17.06
C GLY A 137 -2.54 -9.15 15.57
N THR A 138 -2.68 -8.00 14.98
CA THR A 138 -2.37 -7.78 13.55
C THR A 138 -0.95 -7.25 13.41
N LEU A 139 -0.04 -8.06 12.87
CA LEU A 139 1.33 -7.66 12.55
C LEU A 139 1.34 -6.90 11.22
N ILE A 140 1.99 -5.75 11.22
CA ILE A 140 2.14 -4.88 10.05
C ILE A 140 3.62 -4.71 9.79
N SER A 141 4.09 -5.17 8.65
CA SER A 141 5.46 -4.94 8.17
C SER A 141 5.38 -4.08 6.91
N ALA A 142 6.06 -2.95 6.91
CA ALA A 142 6.10 -2.05 5.76
C ALA A 142 7.54 -1.71 5.38
N GLU A 143 7.83 -1.77 4.09
CA GLU A 143 9.11 -1.42 3.49
C GLU A 143 8.89 -0.36 2.42
N ALA A 144 9.58 0.77 2.54
CA ALA A 144 9.63 1.81 1.52
C ALA A 144 11.01 1.80 0.86
N THR A 145 11.07 1.72 -0.47
CA THR A 145 12.31 1.63 -1.24
C THR A 145 12.31 2.58 -2.42
N ILE A 146 13.51 3.06 -2.79
CA ILE A 146 13.75 3.85 -3.99
C ILE A 146 14.94 3.22 -4.71
N ASP A 147 14.67 2.61 -5.86
CA ASP A 147 15.69 2.01 -6.70
C ASP A 147 16.40 3.08 -7.54
N GLY A 148 17.71 2.96 -7.70
CA GLY A 148 18.51 3.90 -8.50
C GLY A 148 18.95 5.16 -7.75
N GLN A 149 18.74 5.23 -6.45
CA GLN A 149 19.12 6.37 -5.61
C GLN A 149 19.83 5.91 -4.34
N TRP A 150 20.96 6.56 -4.01
CA TRP A 150 21.75 6.24 -2.80
C TRP A 150 21.20 6.89 -1.54
N TYR A 151 20.51 7.99 -1.68
CA TYR A 151 20.05 8.80 -0.56
C TYR A 151 18.65 9.34 -0.80
N ASP A 152 17.72 9.03 0.10
CA ASP A 152 16.30 9.31 -0.04
C ASP A 152 15.83 10.61 0.62
N TRP A 153 16.76 11.43 1.16
CA TRP A 153 16.44 12.67 1.88
C TRP A 153 15.40 12.47 2.99
N GLY A 154 15.36 11.26 3.59
CA GLY A 154 14.40 10.88 4.61
C GLY A 154 12.98 10.61 4.08
N LYS A 155 12.79 10.48 2.77
CA LYS A 155 11.48 10.24 2.15
C LYS A 155 10.88 8.91 2.60
N CYS A 156 11.65 7.81 2.53
CA CYS A 156 11.18 6.49 2.96
C CYS A 156 10.73 6.51 4.43
N GLN A 157 11.53 7.10 5.31
CA GLN A 157 11.18 7.22 6.73
C GLN A 157 9.92 8.05 6.96
N ARG A 158 9.77 9.17 6.24
CA ARG A 158 8.60 10.05 6.34
C ARG A 158 7.33 9.31 5.90
N ARG A 159 7.37 8.59 4.76
CA ARG A 159 6.22 7.82 4.25
C ARG A 159 5.81 6.68 5.18
N LEU A 160 6.76 5.98 5.78
CA LEU A 160 6.47 4.97 6.80
C LEU A 160 5.84 5.60 8.05
N ASN A 161 6.34 6.76 8.49
CA ASN A 161 5.77 7.46 9.64
C ASN A 161 4.32 7.90 9.40
N GLU A 162 4.02 8.46 8.23
CA GLU A 162 2.67 8.86 7.81
C GLU A 162 1.72 7.66 7.81
N LEU A 163 2.14 6.54 7.20
CA LEU A 163 1.38 5.30 7.17
C LEU A 163 1.03 4.80 8.58
N PHE A 164 2.04 4.62 9.43
CA PHE A 164 1.82 4.07 10.78
C PHE A 164 1.08 5.06 11.70
N GLN A 165 1.22 6.35 11.49
CA GLN A 165 0.43 7.37 12.18
C GLN A 165 -1.05 7.26 11.80
N SER A 166 -1.38 7.11 10.52
CA SER A 166 -2.74 6.92 10.03
C SER A 166 -3.38 5.66 10.63
N ILE A 167 -2.64 4.56 10.71
CA ILE A 167 -3.13 3.31 11.32
C ILE A 167 -3.45 3.52 12.81
N ARG A 168 -2.61 4.25 13.55
CA ARG A 168 -2.76 4.49 15.00
C ARG A 168 -3.85 5.51 15.34
N SER A 169 -4.01 6.56 14.52
CA SER A 169 -4.99 7.63 14.76
C SER A 169 -6.45 7.20 14.61
N ALA A 170 -6.67 5.92 14.36
CA ALA A 170 -7.99 5.29 14.24
C ALA A 170 -8.59 4.85 15.59
N ALA A 171 -7.99 5.25 16.71
CA ALA A 171 -8.50 4.98 18.06
C ALA A 171 -9.64 5.92 18.44
#